data_f120ddffe28afb77a54834aff5e0739d
#
_entry.id   f120ddffe28afb77a54834aff5e0739d
#
_cell.length_a   1.000
_cell.length_b   1.000
_cell.length_c   1.000
_cell.angle_alpha   90.00
_cell.angle_beta   90.00
_cell.angle_gamma   90.00
#
_symmetry.space_group_name_H-M   'P 1'
#
loop_
_entity.id
_entity.type
_entity.pdbx_description
1 polymer ?
#
loop_
_entity_poly.entity_id
_entity_poly.type
_entity_poly.pdbx_seq_one_letter_code
_entity_poly.pdbx_strand_id
1 'polypeptide(L)'
;DNVRGREMVLTPGAAGWTSKAVDLPDNATISIASASDKSDKAYLSVAGFLAPTTLWAMDAANPAPTQVKAMPARFDADGLVVEQFEATSSDGTKIPYFIVHARDMKKDGSTPTIMTAYGGFEIPMTPSYAAITGKLWLERGNSFVLANIRGGGEFGPAWHEAGLKTKRQIIYDD
;
A
#
# COMPACT_ATOMS: atom_id res chain seq x y z
N ASP A 1 -1.34 1.78 8.31
CA ASP A 1 -0.17 1.46 9.13
C ASP A 1 1.05 1.25 8.22
N ASN A 2 2.07 2.09 8.37
CA ASN A 2 3.29 2.08 7.54
C ASN A 2 2.99 1.96 6.03
N VAL A 3 2.15 2.88 5.52
CA VAL A 3 1.70 2.96 4.10
C VAL A 3 0.87 1.77 3.61
N ARG A 4 0.57 0.81 4.48
CA ARG A 4 -0.29 -0.35 4.18
C ARG A 4 -1.67 -0.16 4.79
N GLY A 5 -2.71 -0.56 4.06
CA GLY A 5 -4.08 -0.60 4.58
C GLY A 5 -4.20 -1.60 5.74
N ARG A 6 -4.90 -1.18 6.79
CA ARG A 6 -5.32 -2.03 7.90
C ARG A 6 -6.76 -1.70 8.23
N GLU A 7 -7.59 -2.71 8.35
CA GLU A 7 -8.98 -2.57 8.72
C GLU A 7 -9.24 -3.20 10.08
N MET A 8 -10.04 -2.53 10.90
CA MET A 8 -10.38 -3.02 12.24
C MET A 8 -11.86 -2.83 12.53
N VAL A 9 -12.47 -3.81 13.19
CA VAL A 9 -13.80 -3.67 13.79
C VAL A 9 -13.64 -3.24 15.24
N LEU A 10 -14.30 -2.13 15.57
CA LEU A 10 -14.35 -1.61 16.92
C LEU A 10 -15.71 -1.95 17.54
N THR A 11 -15.73 -2.62 18.67
CA THR A 11 -16.96 -3.01 19.39
C THR A 11 -17.01 -2.32 20.74
N PRO A 12 -18.10 -1.57 21.05
CA PRO A 12 -18.27 -0.96 22.35
C PRO A 12 -18.56 -2.02 23.42
N GLY A 13 -18.01 -1.84 24.61
CA GLY A 13 -18.25 -2.69 25.79
C GLY A 13 -18.31 -1.88 27.07
N ALA A 14 -18.70 -2.49 28.16
CA ALA A 14 -18.84 -1.82 29.46
C ALA A 14 -17.52 -1.23 30.00
N ALA A 15 -16.38 -1.83 29.65
CA ALA A 15 -15.04 -1.37 30.04
C ALA A 15 -14.34 -0.50 28.97
N GLY A 16 -15.04 -0.11 27.89
CA GLY A 16 -14.49 0.64 26.76
C GLY A 16 -14.59 -0.13 25.45
N TRP A 17 -13.88 0.37 24.43
CA TRP A 17 -13.88 -0.22 23.08
C TRP A 17 -12.87 -1.37 22.98
N THR A 18 -13.28 -2.44 22.33
CA THR A 18 -12.37 -3.51 21.88
C THR A 18 -12.16 -3.41 20.37
N SER A 19 -10.96 -3.77 19.90
CA SER A 19 -10.65 -3.79 18.48
C SER A 19 -10.29 -5.21 18.02
N LYS A 20 -10.73 -5.58 16.82
CA LYS A 20 -10.36 -6.83 16.16
C LYS A 20 -9.93 -6.51 14.73
N ALA A 21 -8.73 -6.95 14.36
CA ALA A 21 -8.23 -6.81 12.99
C ALA A 21 -9.07 -7.68 12.03
N VAL A 22 -9.31 -7.13 10.84
CA VAL A 22 -9.94 -7.84 9.72
C VAL A 22 -8.82 -8.46 8.88
N ASP A 23 -8.94 -9.75 8.59
CA ASP A 23 -7.96 -10.50 7.80
C ASP A 23 -8.16 -10.19 6.31
N LEU A 24 -7.30 -9.34 5.76
CA LEU A 24 -7.28 -8.90 4.36
C LEU A 24 -5.87 -9.02 3.80
N PRO A 25 -5.71 -9.06 2.45
CA PRO A 25 -4.40 -9.11 1.81
C PRO A 25 -3.47 -8.01 2.30
N ASP A 26 -2.22 -8.36 2.62
CA ASP A 26 -1.17 -7.41 3.02
C ASP A 26 -0.60 -6.63 1.83
N ASN A 27 0.20 -5.60 2.11
CA ASN A 27 0.78 -4.70 1.10
C ASN A 27 -0.27 -4.15 0.12
N ALA A 28 -1.44 -3.81 0.65
CA ALA A 28 -2.58 -3.34 -0.11
C ALA A 28 -3.10 -2.00 0.43
N THR A 29 -3.79 -1.28 -0.44
CA THR A 29 -4.65 -0.17 -0.07
C THR A 29 -6.04 -0.70 0.20
N ILE A 30 -6.60 -0.37 1.36
CA ILE A 30 -7.94 -0.75 1.79
C ILE A 30 -8.76 0.51 1.99
N SER A 31 -9.99 0.50 1.48
CA SER A 31 -10.95 1.59 1.70
C SER A 31 -12.35 1.02 1.89
N ILE A 32 -13.19 1.73 2.66
CA ILE A 32 -14.60 1.41 2.79
C ILE A 32 -15.30 1.84 1.51
N ALA A 33 -15.77 0.88 0.72
CA ALA A 33 -16.52 1.13 -0.51
C ALA A 33 -17.97 1.47 -0.21
N SER A 34 -18.58 0.85 0.80
CA SER A 34 -19.95 1.14 1.25
C SER A 34 -20.17 0.60 2.66
N ALA A 35 -20.88 1.38 3.47
CA ALA A 35 -21.41 0.98 4.77
C ALA A 35 -22.73 1.74 5.01
N SER A 36 -23.53 1.29 5.96
CA SER A 36 -24.81 1.92 6.31
C SER A 36 -25.01 1.88 7.83
N ASP A 37 -25.62 2.92 8.37
CA ASP A 37 -26.07 3.02 9.77
C ASP A 37 -27.26 2.10 10.10
N LYS A 38 -27.86 1.48 9.08
CA LYS A 38 -29.04 0.59 9.19
C LYS A 38 -28.69 -0.89 8.99
N SER A 39 -27.41 -1.23 8.86
CA SER A 39 -26.96 -2.59 8.57
C SER A 39 -25.55 -2.80 9.11
N ASP A 40 -25.31 -3.97 9.68
CA ASP A 40 -23.98 -4.39 10.14
C ASP A 40 -23.03 -4.79 9.00
N LYS A 41 -23.50 -4.68 7.75
CA LYS A 41 -22.71 -5.03 6.55
C LYS A 41 -21.89 -3.85 6.08
N ALA A 42 -20.62 -4.13 5.73
CA ALA A 42 -19.76 -3.22 5.05
C ALA A 42 -19.12 -3.91 3.83
N TYR A 43 -18.78 -3.09 2.83
CA TYR A 43 -18.03 -3.52 1.67
C TYR A 43 -16.70 -2.77 1.62
N LEU A 44 -15.63 -3.52 1.42
CA LEU A 44 -14.27 -3.00 1.37
C LEU A 44 -13.70 -3.16 -0.04
N SER A 45 -13.05 -2.12 -0.52
CA SER A 45 -12.25 -2.16 -1.74
C SER A 45 -10.79 -2.42 -1.35
N VAL A 46 -10.17 -3.43 -1.94
CA VAL A 46 -8.78 -3.81 -1.67
C VAL A 46 -8.02 -3.89 -2.98
N ALA A 47 -6.88 -3.22 -3.06
CA ALA A 47 -6.00 -3.24 -4.23
C ALA A 47 -4.54 -3.31 -3.80
N GLY A 48 -3.74 -4.13 -4.47
CA GLY A 48 -2.30 -4.24 -4.28
C GLY A 48 -1.56 -4.13 -5.61
N PHE A 49 -0.23 -4.12 -5.58
CA PHE A 49 0.57 -4.01 -6.81
C PHE A 49 0.33 -5.17 -7.79
N LEU A 50 0.17 -6.38 -7.27
CA LEU A 50 0.03 -7.62 -8.04
C LEU A 50 -1.42 -8.07 -8.18
N ALA A 51 -2.31 -7.60 -7.30
CA ALA A 51 -3.72 -7.97 -7.30
C ALA A 51 -4.57 -6.81 -7.80
N PRO A 52 -5.44 -7.03 -8.82
CA PRO A 52 -6.41 -6.03 -9.23
C PRO A 52 -7.37 -5.71 -8.10
N THR A 53 -8.09 -4.60 -8.22
CA THR A 53 -9.07 -4.20 -7.22
C THR A 53 -10.10 -5.30 -7.00
N THR A 54 -10.29 -5.67 -5.75
CA THR A 54 -11.28 -6.65 -5.28
C THR A 54 -12.27 -6.00 -4.33
N LEU A 55 -13.50 -6.47 -4.37
CA LEU A 55 -14.55 -6.07 -3.44
C LEU A 55 -14.79 -7.19 -2.43
N TRP A 56 -14.74 -6.84 -1.15
CA TRP A 56 -14.94 -7.75 -0.04
C TRP A 56 -16.17 -7.34 0.75
N ALA A 57 -16.98 -8.32 1.12
CA ALA A 57 -18.12 -8.11 2.04
C ALA A 57 -17.73 -8.61 3.44
N MET A 58 -18.13 -7.87 4.45
CA MET A 58 -18.00 -8.27 5.86
C MET A 58 -19.26 -7.90 6.62
N ASP A 59 -19.48 -8.56 7.74
CA ASP A 59 -20.51 -8.27 8.72
C ASP A 59 -19.83 -7.97 10.06
N ALA A 60 -20.24 -6.90 10.74
CA ALA A 60 -19.64 -6.50 12.02
C ALA A 60 -19.80 -7.57 13.11
N ALA A 61 -20.87 -8.38 13.06
CA ALA A 61 -21.08 -9.50 13.97
C ALA A 61 -20.14 -10.69 13.66
N ASN A 62 -19.76 -10.85 12.39
CA ASN A 62 -18.79 -11.86 11.97
C ASN A 62 -17.76 -11.21 11.00
N PRO A 63 -16.68 -10.63 11.54
CA PRO A 63 -15.73 -9.84 10.75
C PRO A 63 -14.77 -10.67 9.89
N ALA A 64 -15.14 -11.90 9.50
CA ALA A 64 -14.42 -12.67 8.50
C ALA A 64 -14.82 -12.14 7.10
N PRO A 65 -13.93 -11.45 6.37
CA PRO A 65 -14.28 -10.89 5.07
C PRO A 65 -14.38 -11.98 4.01
N THR A 66 -15.30 -11.79 3.06
CA THR A 66 -15.47 -12.68 1.92
C THR A 66 -15.32 -11.87 0.63
N GLN A 67 -14.44 -12.28 -0.26
CA GLN A 67 -14.31 -11.65 -1.57
C GLN A 67 -15.55 -11.93 -2.42
N VAL A 68 -16.25 -10.88 -2.85
CA VAL A 68 -17.48 -10.98 -3.63
C VAL A 68 -17.30 -10.63 -5.10
N LYS A 69 -16.31 -9.80 -5.44
CA LYS A 69 -15.96 -9.45 -6.82
C LYS A 69 -14.46 -9.18 -6.95
N ALA A 70 -13.95 -9.36 -8.16
CA ALA A 70 -12.61 -8.96 -8.54
C ALA A 70 -12.63 -8.34 -9.95
N MET A 71 -11.79 -7.33 -10.16
CA MET A 71 -11.46 -6.88 -11.51
C MET A 71 -10.59 -7.94 -12.20
N PRO A 72 -10.64 -8.09 -13.53
CA PRO A 72 -9.80 -9.05 -14.23
C PRO A 72 -8.32 -8.70 -14.11
N ALA A 73 -7.48 -9.71 -13.93
CA ALA A 73 -6.04 -9.56 -14.02
C ALA A 73 -5.63 -9.13 -15.43
N ARG A 74 -4.62 -8.27 -15.52
CA ARG A 74 -4.11 -7.70 -16.77
C ARG A 74 -2.70 -8.15 -17.11
N PHE A 75 -2.04 -8.83 -16.19
CA PHE A 75 -0.73 -9.44 -16.36
C PHE A 75 -0.61 -10.69 -15.47
N ASP A 76 0.38 -11.52 -15.79
CA ASP A 76 0.71 -12.68 -15.00
C ASP A 76 1.58 -12.25 -13.81
N ALA A 77 1.07 -12.46 -12.60
CA ALA A 77 1.75 -12.15 -11.35
C ALA A 77 2.38 -13.38 -10.68
N ASP A 78 2.29 -14.55 -11.30
CA ASP A 78 2.85 -15.78 -10.74
C ASP A 78 4.37 -15.64 -10.60
N GLY A 79 4.88 -16.01 -9.44
CA GLY A 79 6.30 -15.88 -9.12
C GLY A 79 6.77 -14.48 -8.74
N LEU A 80 5.92 -13.44 -8.81
CA LEU A 80 6.23 -12.11 -8.33
C LEU A 80 5.91 -11.98 -6.83
N VAL A 81 6.65 -11.11 -6.15
CA VAL A 81 6.46 -10.79 -4.72
C VAL A 81 6.51 -9.29 -4.50
N VAL A 82 5.87 -8.85 -3.42
CA VAL A 82 5.93 -7.48 -2.92
C VAL A 82 6.60 -7.52 -1.56
N GLU A 83 7.70 -6.80 -1.40
CA GLU A 83 8.36 -6.60 -0.12
C GLU A 83 8.35 -5.12 0.25
N GLN A 84 8.37 -4.80 1.54
CA GLN A 84 8.52 -3.44 2.04
C GLN A 84 9.78 -3.36 2.89
N PHE A 85 10.61 -2.34 2.63
CA PHE A 85 11.84 -2.06 3.36
C PHE A 85 11.92 -0.58 3.72
N GLU A 86 12.99 -0.21 4.40
CA GLU A 86 13.33 1.17 4.74
C GLU A 86 14.74 1.49 4.27
N ALA A 87 14.89 2.60 3.54
CA ALA A 87 16.19 3.23 3.30
C ALA A 87 16.47 4.24 4.42
N THR A 88 17.73 4.62 4.59
CA THR A 88 18.12 5.67 5.55
C THR A 88 18.57 6.88 4.78
N SER A 89 17.84 7.99 4.90
CA SER A 89 18.18 9.28 4.30
C SER A 89 19.43 9.88 4.94
N SER A 90 20.00 10.89 4.32
CA SER A 90 21.22 11.57 4.75
C SER A 90 21.18 12.14 6.17
N ASP A 91 19.98 12.47 6.66
CA ASP A 91 19.73 12.98 8.01
C ASP A 91 19.36 11.88 9.04
N GLY A 92 19.39 10.60 8.63
CA GLY A 92 19.07 9.45 9.47
C GLY A 92 17.57 9.07 9.45
N THR A 93 16.71 9.81 8.75
CA THR A 93 15.29 9.48 8.64
C THR A 93 15.09 8.17 7.88
N LYS A 94 14.19 7.32 8.37
CA LYS A 94 13.82 6.08 7.71
C LYS A 94 12.74 6.37 6.67
N ILE A 95 13.03 6.00 5.42
CA ILE A 95 12.19 6.20 4.26
C ILE A 95 11.67 4.84 3.80
N PRO A 96 10.38 4.54 4.00
CA PRO A 96 9.84 3.27 3.54
C PRO A 96 9.72 3.24 2.02
N TYR A 97 9.88 2.04 1.48
CA TYR A 97 9.62 1.78 0.07
C TYR A 97 9.11 0.37 -0.15
N PHE A 98 8.28 0.21 -1.18
CA PHE A 98 7.89 -1.09 -1.69
C PHE A 98 8.76 -1.47 -2.88
N ILE A 99 9.10 -2.74 -2.98
CA ILE A 99 9.70 -3.32 -4.17
C ILE A 99 8.86 -4.51 -4.66
N VAL A 100 8.59 -4.51 -5.97
CA VAL A 100 7.91 -5.60 -6.66
C VAL A 100 8.92 -6.26 -7.58
N HIS A 101 9.13 -7.56 -7.45
CA HIS A 101 10.15 -8.28 -8.19
C HIS A 101 9.85 -9.78 -8.30
N ALA A 102 10.57 -10.50 -9.16
CA ALA A 102 10.53 -11.96 -9.20
C ALA A 102 11.06 -12.53 -7.88
N ARG A 103 10.43 -13.59 -7.37
CA ARG A 103 10.81 -14.23 -6.09
C ARG A 103 12.26 -14.69 -6.05
N ASP A 104 12.79 -15.10 -7.19
CA ASP A 104 14.16 -15.57 -7.37
C ASP A 104 15.14 -14.49 -7.84
N MET A 105 14.73 -13.22 -7.83
CA MET A 105 15.56 -12.09 -8.22
C MET A 105 16.85 -12.06 -7.39
N LYS A 106 17.98 -11.96 -8.08
CA LYS A 106 19.27 -11.75 -7.43
C LYS A 106 19.38 -10.30 -6.96
N LYS A 107 19.70 -10.11 -5.68
CA LYS A 107 19.90 -8.77 -5.09
C LYS A 107 21.37 -8.28 -5.29
N ASP A 108 21.85 -8.32 -6.52
CA ASP A 108 23.22 -7.98 -6.92
C ASP A 108 23.31 -6.72 -7.79
N GLY A 109 22.18 -6.03 -7.99
CA GLY A 109 22.10 -4.82 -8.79
C GLY A 109 21.99 -5.06 -10.30
N SER A 110 21.92 -6.32 -10.75
CA SER A 110 21.85 -6.64 -12.19
C SER A 110 20.44 -6.50 -12.78
N THR A 111 19.39 -6.54 -11.95
CA THR A 111 18.00 -6.46 -12.42
C THR A 111 17.60 -5.01 -12.73
N PRO A 112 17.18 -4.70 -13.98
CA PRO A 112 16.67 -3.39 -14.31
C PRO A 112 15.48 -3.01 -13.44
N THR A 113 15.50 -1.80 -12.89
CA THR A 113 14.51 -1.35 -11.92
C THR A 113 13.94 0.00 -12.30
N ILE A 114 12.62 0.13 -12.38
CA ILE A 114 11.94 1.43 -12.42
C ILE A 114 11.61 1.83 -10.99
N MET A 115 12.07 3.00 -10.57
CA MET A 115 11.69 3.60 -9.29
C MET A 115 10.81 4.81 -9.54
N THR A 116 9.76 4.95 -8.73
CA THR A 116 8.89 6.11 -8.69
C THR A 116 8.72 6.62 -7.27
N ALA A 117 8.59 7.94 -7.16
CA ALA A 117 8.29 8.65 -5.92
C ALA A 117 7.51 9.92 -6.26
N TYR A 118 6.83 10.50 -5.28
CA TYR A 118 6.13 11.78 -5.50
C TYR A 118 6.60 12.88 -4.54
N GLY A 119 6.42 12.70 -3.24
CA GLY A 119 6.90 13.61 -2.20
C GLY A 119 6.34 15.03 -2.31
N GLY A 120 5.03 15.18 -2.50
CA GLY A 120 4.42 16.50 -2.63
C GLY A 120 2.95 16.57 -2.24
N PHE A 121 2.49 17.80 -1.91
CA PHE A 121 1.09 18.15 -1.68
C PHE A 121 0.35 17.30 -0.64
N GLU A 122 1.06 16.71 0.31
CA GLU A 122 0.49 15.82 1.31
C GLU A 122 -0.26 14.60 0.70
N ILE A 123 0.10 14.23 -0.57
CA ILE A 123 -0.51 13.08 -1.24
C ILE A 123 0.29 11.83 -0.90
N PRO A 124 -0.31 10.83 -0.21
CA PRO A 124 0.36 9.58 0.07
C PRO A 124 0.41 8.69 -1.18
N MET A 125 1.56 8.11 -1.45
CA MET A 125 1.70 7.07 -2.47
C MET A 125 1.46 5.71 -1.83
N THR A 126 0.35 5.06 -2.20
CA THR A 126 -0.07 3.78 -1.62
C THR A 126 -0.08 2.67 -2.66
N PRO A 127 -0.04 1.39 -2.25
CA PRO A 127 -0.13 0.26 -3.17
C PRO A 127 -1.34 0.38 -4.11
N SER A 128 -1.12 0.18 -5.40
CA SER A 128 -2.18 0.18 -6.41
C SER A 128 -1.85 -0.84 -7.51
N TYR A 129 -2.88 -1.31 -8.23
CA TYR A 129 -2.68 -2.33 -9.25
C TYR A 129 -1.85 -1.79 -10.42
N ALA A 130 -0.68 -2.36 -10.57
CA ALA A 130 0.33 -1.92 -11.54
C ALA A 130 0.12 -2.56 -12.94
N ALA A 131 -1.08 -2.47 -13.51
CA ALA A 131 -1.47 -3.20 -14.72
C ALA A 131 -0.51 -3.01 -15.92
N ILE A 132 -0.16 -1.76 -16.25
CA ILE A 132 0.74 -1.45 -17.37
C ILE A 132 2.18 -1.84 -17.03
N THR A 133 2.66 -1.44 -15.86
CA THR A 133 4.00 -1.80 -15.36
C THR A 133 4.13 -3.31 -15.23
N GLY A 134 3.09 -4.00 -14.73
CA GLY A 134 3.04 -5.45 -14.65
C GLY A 134 3.24 -6.09 -16.01
N LYS A 135 2.42 -5.70 -16.99
CA LYS A 135 2.44 -6.30 -18.34
C LYS A 135 3.70 -6.00 -19.15
N LEU A 136 4.17 -4.76 -19.10
CA LEU A 136 5.27 -4.33 -19.97
C LEU A 136 6.65 -4.43 -19.32
N TRP A 137 6.71 -4.57 -17.99
CA TRP A 137 7.96 -4.49 -17.24
C TRP A 137 8.20 -5.69 -16.33
N LEU A 138 7.27 -5.98 -15.40
CA LEU A 138 7.45 -7.06 -14.42
C LEU A 138 7.44 -8.45 -15.06
N GLU A 139 6.55 -8.72 -16.02
CA GLU A 139 6.51 -9.99 -16.75
C GLU A 139 7.82 -10.29 -17.53
N ARG A 140 8.69 -9.30 -17.71
CA ARG A 140 10.00 -9.44 -18.36
C ARG A 140 11.13 -9.71 -17.36
N GLY A 141 10.80 -9.98 -16.12
CA GLY A 141 11.77 -10.26 -15.05
C GLY A 141 12.43 -9.01 -14.44
N ASN A 142 11.91 -7.82 -14.73
CA ASN A 142 12.40 -6.57 -14.16
C ASN A 142 11.73 -6.26 -12.82
N SER A 143 12.20 -5.24 -12.10
CA SER A 143 11.64 -4.83 -10.81
C SER A 143 11.07 -3.41 -10.83
N PHE A 144 10.18 -3.14 -9.89
CA PHE A 144 9.54 -1.83 -9.70
C PHE A 144 9.62 -1.42 -8.24
N VAL A 145 9.96 -0.17 -7.97
CA VAL A 145 10.04 0.41 -6.64
C VAL A 145 9.11 1.61 -6.53
N LEU A 146 8.33 1.65 -5.44
CA LEU A 146 7.59 2.82 -5.00
C LEU A 146 8.20 3.33 -3.70
N ALA A 147 8.87 4.50 -3.74
CA ALA A 147 9.46 5.13 -2.57
C ALA A 147 8.50 6.14 -1.96
N ASN A 148 8.33 6.07 -0.64
CA ASN A 148 7.44 6.92 0.15
C ASN A 148 8.24 8.06 0.78
N ILE A 149 8.76 8.95 -0.06
CA ILE A 149 9.64 10.06 0.33
C ILE A 149 8.87 11.16 1.05
N ARG A 150 9.57 11.97 1.85
CA ARG A 150 8.99 13.13 2.55
C ARG A 150 8.34 14.12 1.57
N GLY A 151 7.45 14.95 2.08
CA GLY A 151 6.63 15.88 1.27
C GLY A 151 5.27 15.29 0.89
N GLY A 152 5.09 13.97 0.90
CA GLY A 152 3.82 13.27 0.78
C GLY A 152 3.01 13.28 2.08
N GLY A 153 1.90 12.54 2.10
CA GLY A 153 0.98 12.43 3.24
C GLY A 153 1.11 11.14 4.05
N GLU A 154 2.09 10.30 3.77
CA GLU A 154 2.22 8.95 4.30
C GLU A 154 2.22 8.87 5.82
N PHE A 155 2.85 9.85 6.48
CA PHE A 155 2.96 9.96 7.93
C PHE A 155 2.38 11.28 8.48
N GLY A 156 1.43 11.86 7.74
CA GLY A 156 0.70 13.05 8.15
C GLY A 156 1.46 14.37 7.93
N PRO A 157 0.97 15.47 8.54
CA PRO A 157 1.45 16.84 8.25
C PRO A 157 2.95 17.02 8.45
N ALA A 158 3.55 16.43 9.47
CA ALA A 158 4.98 16.58 9.74
C ALA A 158 5.86 15.97 8.62
N TRP A 159 5.41 14.88 8.01
CA TRP A 159 6.07 14.26 6.86
C TRP A 159 6.03 15.18 5.63
N HIS A 160 4.90 15.84 5.42
CA HIS A 160 4.72 16.82 4.36
C HIS A 160 5.57 18.08 4.59
N GLU A 161 5.50 18.66 5.79
CA GLU A 161 6.20 19.90 6.14
C GLU A 161 7.73 19.76 6.10
N ALA A 162 8.25 18.55 6.31
CA ALA A 162 9.68 18.27 6.26
C ALA A 162 10.31 18.63 4.90
N GLY A 163 9.52 18.58 3.81
CA GLY A 163 9.98 18.88 2.44
C GLY A 163 9.49 20.21 1.87
N LEU A 164 8.90 21.12 2.67
CA LEU A 164 8.31 22.35 2.15
C LEU A 164 9.34 23.46 1.90
N LYS A 165 9.07 24.26 0.87
CA LYS A 165 9.77 25.52 0.56
C LYS A 165 11.29 25.34 0.50
N THR A 166 12.03 26.00 1.39
CA THR A 166 13.50 25.97 1.46
C THR A 166 14.07 24.61 1.88
N LYS A 167 13.23 23.71 2.41
CA LYS A 167 13.62 22.35 2.79
C LYS A 167 13.49 21.33 1.66
N ARG A 168 13.12 21.77 0.45
CA ARG A 168 12.82 20.87 -0.68
C ARG A 168 13.93 19.89 -1.04
N GLN A 169 15.18 20.28 -0.81
CA GLN A 169 16.33 19.40 -1.11
C GLN A 169 16.23 18.05 -0.41
N ILE A 170 15.69 18.00 0.80
CA ILE A 170 15.59 16.77 1.60
C ILE A 170 14.73 15.69 0.92
N ILE A 171 13.76 16.09 0.08
CA ILE A 171 12.91 15.16 -0.67
C ILE A 171 13.72 14.41 -1.74
N TYR A 172 14.73 15.08 -2.29
CA TYR A 172 15.63 14.48 -3.30
C TYR A 172 16.74 13.66 -2.67
N ASP A 173 17.02 13.89 -1.40
CA ASP A 173 18.01 13.16 -0.63
C ASP A 173 17.44 11.84 -0.08
N ASP A 174 16.11 11.77 0.00
CA ASP A 174 15.38 10.59 0.43
C ASP A 174 15.43 9.48 -0.61
#